data_470d72a31fd8957aa029e83d72f2baed
#
_entry.id   470d72a31fd8957aa029e83d72f2baed
#
_cell.length_a   1.000
_cell.length_b   1.000
_cell.length_c   1.000
_cell.angle_alpha   90.00
_cell.angle_beta   90.00
_cell.angle_gamma   90.00
#
_symmetry.space_group_name_H-M   'P 1'
#
loop_
_entity.id
_entity.type
_entity.pdbx_description
1 polymer ?
#
loop_
_entity_poly.entity_id
_entity_poly.type
_entity_poly.pdbx_seq_one_letter_code
_entity_poly.pdbx_strand_id
1 'polypeptide(L)' 'MSDVERFYEAARKHFPSAKPWAKLNAFEQTQLIHGINLILGIMNNE' A
#
# COMPACT_ATOMS: atom_id res chain seq x y z
N MET A 1 11.85 -5.05 -0.69
CA MET A 1 10.51 -4.50 -0.42
C MET A 1 9.60 -4.73 -1.62
N SER A 2 8.34 -5.04 -1.36
CA SER A 2 7.37 -5.16 -2.44
C SER A 2 6.96 -3.77 -2.94
N ASP A 3 6.47 -3.70 -4.17
CA ASP A 3 5.97 -2.43 -4.72
C ASP A 3 4.80 -1.89 -3.91
N VAL A 4 3.97 -2.79 -3.37
CA VAL A 4 2.83 -2.41 -2.55
C VAL A 4 3.29 -1.72 -1.27
N GLU A 5 4.27 -2.30 -0.60
CA GLU A 5 4.81 -1.72 0.64
C GLU A 5 5.43 -0.34 0.36
N ARG A 6 6.19 -0.23 -0.72
CA ARG A 6 6.82 1.05 -1.09
C ARG A 6 5.78 2.11 -1.40
N PHE A 7 4.73 1.74 -2.14
CA PHE A 7 3.64 2.65 -2.45
C PHE A 7 2.95 3.13 -1.18
N TYR A 8 2.66 2.18 -0.29
CA TYR A 8 1.99 2.49 0.98
C TYR A 8 2.83 3.44 1.83
N GLU A 9 4.12 3.15 1.99
CA GLU A 9 4.99 3.99 2.81
C GLU A 9 5.16 5.39 2.21
N ALA A 10 5.18 5.51 0.90
CA ALA A 10 5.22 6.81 0.25
C ALA A 10 3.94 7.60 0.51
N ALA A 11 2.78 6.94 0.44
CA ALA A 11 1.49 7.58 0.69
C ALA A 11 1.35 8.05 2.14
N ARG A 12 1.98 7.36 3.09
CA ARG A 12 1.93 7.74 4.50
C ARG A 12 2.46 9.14 4.78
N LYS A 13 3.31 9.65 3.92
CA LYS A 13 3.82 11.02 4.07
C LYS A 13 2.70 12.05 4.02
N HIS A 14 1.60 11.71 3.35
CA HIS A 14 0.44 12.58 3.24
C HIS A 14 -0.65 12.24 4.27
N PHE A 15 -0.49 11.12 4.98
CA PHE A 15 -1.46 10.65 5.98
C PHE A 15 -0.71 10.23 7.23
N PRO A 16 -0.22 11.20 8.03
CA PRO A 16 0.67 10.89 9.15
C PRO A 16 0.03 10.04 10.24
N SER A 17 -1.29 9.95 10.30
CA SER A 17 -1.97 9.10 11.27
C SER A 17 -2.01 7.63 10.85
N ALA A 18 -1.62 7.31 9.61
CA ALA A 18 -1.63 5.93 9.14
C ALA A 18 -0.51 5.13 9.80
N LYS A 19 -0.81 3.86 10.14
CA LYS A 19 0.17 2.98 10.77
C LYS A 19 1.28 2.61 9.80
N PRO A 20 2.52 2.40 10.29
CA PRO A 20 3.57 1.82 9.45
C PRO A 20 3.17 0.44 8.95
N TRP A 21 3.68 0.05 7.78
CA TRP A 21 3.35 -1.25 7.18
C TRP A 21 3.59 -2.40 8.14
N ALA A 22 4.72 -2.37 8.86
CA ALA A 22 5.08 -3.44 9.79
C ALA A 22 4.12 -3.57 10.96
N LYS A 23 3.33 -2.54 11.25
CA LYS A 23 2.36 -2.54 12.34
C LYS A 23 0.96 -2.97 11.90
N LEU A 24 0.75 -3.14 10.61
CA LEU A 24 -0.53 -3.61 10.08
C LEU A 24 -0.66 -5.11 10.33
N ASN A 25 -1.87 -5.57 10.70
CA ASN A 25 -2.11 -7.00 10.83
C ASN A 25 -2.27 -7.63 9.46
N ALA A 26 -2.31 -8.98 9.42
CA ALA A 26 -2.37 -9.73 8.16
C ALA A 26 -3.59 -9.35 7.32
N PHE A 27 -4.73 -9.12 7.95
CA PHE A 27 -5.94 -8.74 7.24
C PHE A 27 -5.79 -7.37 6.59
N GLU A 28 -5.27 -6.40 7.34
CA GLU A 28 -5.06 -5.05 6.82
C GLU A 28 -4.08 -5.06 5.66
N GLN A 29 -2.97 -5.81 5.79
CA GLN A 29 -1.99 -5.91 4.71
C GLN A 29 -2.59 -6.54 3.47
N THR A 30 -3.39 -7.58 3.62
CA THR A 30 -4.05 -8.25 2.49
C THR A 30 -4.98 -7.29 1.77
N GLN A 31 -5.77 -6.52 2.49
CA GLN A 31 -6.67 -5.55 1.89
C GLN A 31 -5.90 -4.50 1.08
N LEU A 32 -4.80 -4.01 1.65
CA LEU A 32 -3.97 -3.01 0.95
C LEU A 32 -3.26 -3.61 -0.26
N ILE A 33 -2.79 -4.85 -0.16
CA ILE A 33 -2.17 -5.53 -1.29
C ILE A 33 -3.13 -5.59 -2.47
N HIS A 34 -4.36 -6.01 -2.24
CA HIS A 34 -5.35 -6.08 -3.31
C HIS A 34 -5.67 -4.71 -3.89
N GLY A 35 -5.89 -3.71 -3.04
CA GLY A 35 -6.24 -2.37 -3.50
C GLY A 35 -5.11 -1.69 -4.25
N ILE A 36 -3.90 -1.76 -3.72
CA ILE A 36 -2.74 -1.10 -4.32
C ILE A 36 -2.34 -1.81 -5.62
N ASN A 37 -2.40 -3.14 -5.65
CA ASN A 37 -2.12 -3.87 -6.90
C ASN A 37 -3.09 -3.47 -8.01
N LEU A 38 -4.35 -3.25 -7.67
CA LEU A 38 -5.33 -2.80 -8.64
C LEU A 38 -4.96 -1.43 -9.20
N ILE A 39 -4.56 -0.52 -8.32
CA ILE A 39 -4.14 0.83 -8.73
C ILE A 39 -2.91 0.75 -9.63
N LEU A 40 -1.89 -0.02 -9.22
CA LEU A 40 -0.66 -0.17 -9.98
C LEU A 40 -0.93 -0.80 -11.34
N GLY A 41 -1.86 -1.76 -11.41
CA GLY A 41 -2.25 -2.38 -12.66
C GLY A 41 -2.87 -1.38 -13.62
N ILE A 42 -3.73 -0.50 -13.14
CA ILE A 42 -4.34 0.54 -13.95
C ILE A 42 -3.26 1.50 -14.48
N MET A 43 -2.33 1.91 -13.61
CA MET A 43 -1.27 2.83 -14.00
C MET A 43 -0.35 2.24 -15.04
N ASN A 44 -0.09 0.94 -14.96
CA ASN A 44 0.83 0.27 -15.87
C ASN A 44 0.20 -0.08 -17.22
N ASN A 45 -1.12 0.01 -17.34
CA ASN A 45 -1.84 -0.34 -18.57
C ASN A 45 -2.09 0.86 -19.48
N GLU A 46 -1.48 1.96 -19.22
CA GLU A 46 -1.64 3.19 -20.02
C GLU A 46 -0.82 3.21 -21.30
#